data_db33535f539b877fa158c60593336615
#
_entry.id   db33535f539b877fa158c60593336615
#
_cell.length_a   1.000
_cell.length_b   1.000
_cell.length_c   1.000
_cell.angle_alpha   90.00
_cell.angle_beta   90.00
_cell.angle_gamma   90.00
#
_symmetry.space_group_name_H-M   'P 1'
#
loop_
_entity.id
_entity.type
_entity.pdbx_description
1 polymer ?
#
loop_
_entity_poly.entity_id
_entity_poly.type
_entity_poly.pdbx_seq_one_letter_code
_entity_poly.pdbx_strand_id
1 'polypeptide(L)'
;MKNLSAGNGPLRAPMIEFGHLSHVGLRRQLNEDTYYGDGELGLWLVADGMGGHACGEVASALAREAIVREVRAGTALPQAIRIADEEIIRASRRRNDSLPMGTTVVAARVQGNRFEVAWVGDSRAYLWRDGKLAQLSQDHSYVQELIAQGSLTAEQARAHPHRNVVTQALGVTDPAHLNVAIMTGELRPGMQLLLCSDGLTEEVDDRSLAQTLAQADCSAQECVDTLVAAALDGGGSDNVTAILVRCL
;
A
#
# COMPACT_ATOMS: atom_id res chain seq x y z
N MET A 1 -25.72 -2.68 48.13
CA MET A 1 -24.94 -3.15 46.96
C MET A 1 -25.54 -2.51 45.71
N LYS A 2 -24.92 -1.46 45.19
CA LYS A 2 -25.36 -0.80 43.94
C LYS A 2 -24.48 -1.35 42.80
N ASN A 3 -25.10 -2.12 41.91
CA ASN A 3 -24.45 -2.55 40.66
C ASN A 3 -24.28 -1.33 39.76
N LEU A 4 -23.03 -0.92 39.54
CA LEU A 4 -22.65 -0.02 38.49
C LEU A 4 -22.56 -0.83 37.17
N SER A 5 -23.62 -0.82 36.38
CA SER A 5 -23.60 -1.28 35.02
C SER A 5 -22.75 -0.28 34.21
N ALA A 6 -21.56 -0.70 33.79
CA ALA A 6 -20.80 0.03 32.82
C ALA A 6 -21.59 0.10 31.51
N GLY A 7 -22.02 1.30 31.14
CA GLY A 7 -22.74 1.56 29.90
C GLY A 7 -21.79 1.40 28.71
N ASN A 8 -21.94 0.30 27.97
CA ASN A 8 -21.44 0.21 26.59
C ASN A 8 -22.31 1.10 25.69
N GLY A 9 -21.99 2.40 25.63
CA GLY A 9 -22.50 3.25 24.55
C GLY A 9 -21.98 2.74 23.21
N PRO A 10 -22.71 2.95 22.10
CA PRO A 10 -22.20 2.59 20.78
C PRO A 10 -20.85 3.30 20.56
N LEU A 11 -19.80 2.52 20.31
CA LEU A 11 -18.50 3.05 19.92
C LEU A 11 -18.72 3.94 18.68
N ARG A 12 -18.55 5.25 18.83
CA ARG A 12 -18.55 6.16 17.68
C ARG A 12 -17.50 5.66 16.71
N ALA A 13 -17.84 5.60 15.42
CA ALA A 13 -16.86 5.35 14.38
C ALA A 13 -15.69 6.34 14.55
N PRO A 14 -14.44 5.91 14.47
CA PRO A 14 -13.31 6.79 14.63
C PRO A 14 -13.35 7.89 13.57
N MET A 15 -13.04 9.12 13.96
CA MET A 15 -12.83 10.19 12.99
C MET A 15 -11.53 9.89 12.25
N ILE A 16 -11.62 9.84 10.92
CA ILE A 16 -10.47 9.56 10.06
C ILE A 16 -10.11 10.85 9.31
N GLU A 17 -8.86 11.25 9.45
CA GLU A 17 -8.18 12.20 8.57
C GLU A 17 -7.31 11.41 7.62
N PHE A 18 -7.18 11.81 6.35
CA PHE A 18 -6.19 11.23 5.46
C PHE A 18 -5.59 12.27 4.50
N GLY A 19 -4.34 12.04 4.11
CA GLY A 19 -3.62 12.78 3.10
C GLY A 19 -3.05 11.84 2.05
N HIS A 20 -2.82 12.32 0.85
CA HIS A 20 -2.28 11.52 -0.23
C HIS A 20 -1.51 12.37 -1.25
N LEU A 21 -0.51 11.79 -1.88
CA LEU A 21 0.21 12.39 -3.01
C LEU A 21 0.77 11.28 -3.89
N SER A 22 0.75 11.51 -5.20
CA SER A 22 1.42 10.69 -6.19
C SER A 22 2.24 11.61 -7.10
N HIS A 23 3.52 11.28 -7.30
CA HIS A 23 4.47 12.05 -8.10
C HIS A 23 5.21 11.14 -9.07
N VAL A 24 5.47 11.61 -10.29
CA VAL A 24 6.16 10.84 -11.33
C VAL A 24 7.63 10.53 -11.00
N GLY A 25 8.18 11.14 -9.94
CA GLY A 25 9.61 11.10 -9.63
C GLY A 25 10.42 12.07 -10.48
N LEU A 26 11.76 11.92 -10.45
CA LEU A 26 12.70 12.77 -11.20
C LEU A 26 13.35 12.05 -12.38
N ARG A 27 13.15 10.75 -12.51
CA ARG A 27 13.80 9.90 -13.54
C ARG A 27 12.83 9.28 -14.53
N ARG A 28 11.57 9.10 -14.13
CA ARG A 28 10.52 8.51 -14.97
C ARG A 28 9.86 9.57 -15.84
N GLN A 29 9.30 9.17 -16.99
CA GLN A 29 8.53 10.05 -17.86
C GLN A 29 7.02 9.88 -17.66
N LEU A 30 6.60 8.71 -17.20
CA LEU A 30 5.21 8.36 -16.93
C LEU A 30 5.07 8.00 -15.46
N ASN A 31 3.90 8.29 -14.91
CA ASN A 31 3.51 7.80 -13.59
C ASN A 31 2.64 6.55 -13.78
N GLU A 32 3.21 5.39 -13.51
CA GLU A 32 2.51 4.10 -13.58
C GLU A 32 1.86 3.73 -12.23
N ASP A 33 2.13 4.51 -11.17
CA ASP A 33 1.43 4.42 -9.90
C ASP A 33 0.01 4.97 -10.00
N THR A 34 -0.87 4.40 -9.19
CA THR A 34 -2.19 4.96 -8.92
C THR A 34 -2.57 4.79 -7.45
N TYR A 35 -3.54 5.58 -7.02
CA TYR A 35 -4.07 5.48 -5.66
C TYR A 35 -5.59 5.72 -5.63
N TYR A 36 -6.20 5.35 -4.51
CA TYR A 36 -7.58 5.68 -4.16
C TYR A 36 -7.69 5.92 -2.65
N GLY A 37 -8.51 6.89 -2.25
CA GLY A 37 -8.81 7.18 -0.86
C GLY A 37 -10.26 7.65 -0.70
N ASP A 38 -11.02 6.97 0.17
CA ASP A 38 -12.42 7.29 0.45
C ASP A 38 -12.75 6.96 1.91
N GLY A 39 -12.91 8.01 2.72
CA GLY A 39 -13.20 7.87 4.16
C GLY A 39 -14.62 7.35 4.43
N GLU A 40 -15.60 7.56 3.55
CA GLU A 40 -16.96 7.04 3.71
C GLU A 40 -17.00 5.53 3.42
N LEU A 41 -16.31 5.11 2.35
CA LEU A 41 -16.14 3.69 2.04
C LEU A 41 -15.17 3.01 3.02
N GLY A 42 -14.30 3.79 3.67
CA GLY A 42 -13.24 3.28 4.53
C GLY A 42 -12.19 2.49 3.76
N LEU A 43 -11.87 2.90 2.51
CA LEU A 43 -10.94 2.21 1.64
C LEU A 43 -9.85 3.16 1.14
N TRP A 44 -8.61 2.72 1.28
CA TRP A 44 -7.41 3.37 0.73
C TRP A 44 -6.56 2.32 0.03
N LEU A 45 -5.97 2.64 -1.10
CA LEU A 45 -5.07 1.75 -1.81
C LEU A 45 -4.01 2.51 -2.60
N VAL A 46 -2.86 1.87 -2.77
CA VAL A 46 -1.78 2.24 -3.69
C VAL A 46 -1.53 1.04 -4.58
N ALA A 47 -1.32 1.27 -5.87
CA ALA A 47 -0.95 0.26 -6.84
C ALA A 47 0.16 0.81 -7.73
N ASP A 48 1.26 0.08 -7.82
CA ASP A 48 2.45 0.40 -8.60
C ASP A 48 2.47 -0.47 -9.84
N GLY A 49 2.36 0.19 -10.98
CA GLY A 49 2.22 -0.45 -12.28
C GLY A 49 3.55 -0.82 -12.89
N MET A 50 3.65 -2.04 -13.42
CA MET A 50 4.83 -2.54 -14.11
C MET A 50 4.50 -3.03 -15.51
N GLY A 51 5.37 -2.71 -16.46
CA GLY A 51 5.24 -3.16 -17.85
C GLY A 51 5.88 -2.18 -18.83
N GLY A 52 6.30 -2.65 -19.99
CA GLY A 52 6.80 -1.77 -21.04
C GLY A 52 5.69 -0.97 -21.74
N HIS A 53 5.99 0.25 -22.23
CA HIS A 53 5.11 1.03 -23.11
C HIS A 53 3.73 1.37 -22.53
N ALA A 54 3.67 2.04 -21.36
CA ALA A 54 2.43 2.47 -20.68
C ALA A 54 1.48 1.31 -20.24
N CYS A 55 1.99 0.09 -20.19
CA CYS A 55 1.19 -1.05 -19.73
C CYS A 55 1.00 -1.06 -18.21
N GLY A 56 1.98 -0.56 -17.45
CA GLY A 56 1.90 -0.44 -15.99
C GLY A 56 0.79 0.52 -15.55
N GLU A 57 0.69 1.70 -16.17
CA GLU A 57 -0.38 2.68 -15.90
C GLU A 57 -1.77 2.05 -16.09
N VAL A 58 -1.95 1.26 -17.16
CA VAL A 58 -3.22 0.59 -17.42
C VAL A 58 -3.50 -0.49 -16.40
N ALA A 59 -2.49 -1.27 -16.00
CA ALA A 59 -2.66 -2.34 -15.03
C ALA A 59 -3.03 -1.79 -13.64
N SER A 60 -2.31 -0.77 -13.16
CA SER A 60 -2.59 -0.14 -11.87
C SER A 60 -3.97 0.52 -11.84
N ALA A 61 -4.37 1.21 -12.94
CA ALA A 61 -5.70 1.81 -13.07
C ALA A 61 -6.82 0.75 -13.03
N LEU A 62 -6.67 -0.36 -13.77
CA LEU A 62 -7.62 -1.48 -13.75
C LEU A 62 -7.75 -2.11 -12.38
N ALA A 63 -6.61 -2.32 -11.67
CA ALA A 63 -6.62 -2.82 -10.31
C ALA A 63 -7.44 -1.91 -9.39
N ARG A 64 -7.15 -0.61 -9.39
CA ARG A 64 -7.87 0.38 -8.61
C ARG A 64 -9.38 0.35 -8.89
N GLU A 65 -9.77 0.41 -10.17
CA GLU A 65 -11.18 0.47 -10.56
C GLU A 65 -11.94 -0.80 -10.15
N ALA A 66 -11.35 -1.97 -10.38
CA ALA A 66 -11.95 -3.25 -10.00
C ALA A 66 -12.10 -3.38 -8.48
N ILE A 67 -11.04 -3.09 -7.70
CA ILE A 67 -11.07 -3.19 -6.24
C ILE A 67 -12.11 -2.24 -5.66
N VAL A 68 -12.13 -0.97 -6.09
CA VAL A 68 -13.09 0.03 -5.61
C VAL A 68 -14.53 -0.40 -5.92
N ARG A 69 -14.80 -0.85 -7.14
CA ARG A 69 -16.12 -1.33 -7.55
C ARG A 69 -16.58 -2.51 -6.70
N GLU A 70 -15.73 -3.51 -6.54
CA GLU A 70 -16.05 -4.73 -5.80
C GLU A 70 -16.27 -4.46 -4.31
N VAL A 71 -15.41 -3.64 -3.69
CA VAL A 71 -15.57 -3.26 -2.28
C VAL A 71 -16.85 -2.45 -2.05
N ARG A 72 -17.22 -1.56 -2.97
CA ARG A 72 -18.51 -0.87 -2.95
C ARG A 72 -19.71 -1.80 -3.07
N ALA A 73 -19.56 -2.88 -3.81
CA ALA A 73 -20.58 -3.93 -3.93
C ALA A 73 -20.66 -4.86 -2.71
N GLY A 74 -19.74 -4.69 -1.72
CA GLY A 74 -19.71 -5.49 -0.50
C GLY A 74 -18.80 -6.71 -0.55
N THR A 75 -18.03 -6.88 -1.63
CA THR A 75 -17.02 -7.94 -1.75
C THR A 75 -15.90 -7.72 -0.73
N ALA A 76 -15.41 -8.78 -0.09
CA ALA A 76 -14.28 -8.73 0.82
C ALA A 76 -13.01 -8.29 0.08
N LEU A 77 -12.16 -7.49 0.74
CA LEU A 77 -10.98 -6.88 0.12
C LEU A 77 -10.05 -7.89 -0.58
N PRO A 78 -9.69 -9.04 0.02
CA PRO A 78 -8.83 -10.02 -0.66
C PRO A 78 -9.48 -10.62 -1.91
N GLN A 79 -10.80 -10.79 -1.92
CA GLN A 79 -11.53 -11.28 -3.07
C GLN A 79 -11.62 -10.22 -4.17
N ALA A 80 -11.80 -8.96 -3.80
CA ALA A 80 -11.78 -7.83 -4.73
C ALA A 80 -10.43 -7.73 -5.46
N ILE A 81 -9.32 -7.96 -4.75
CA ILE A 81 -7.96 -8.01 -5.33
C ILE A 81 -7.81 -9.18 -6.32
N ARG A 82 -8.35 -10.36 -6.01
CA ARG A 82 -8.34 -11.50 -6.96
C ARG A 82 -9.16 -11.24 -8.22
N ILE A 83 -10.30 -10.59 -8.08
CA ILE A 83 -11.12 -10.17 -9.24
C ILE A 83 -10.36 -9.17 -10.10
N ALA A 84 -9.64 -8.23 -9.48
CA ALA A 84 -8.79 -7.28 -10.19
C ALA A 84 -7.68 -7.99 -10.99
N ASP A 85 -7.01 -8.99 -10.40
CA ASP A 85 -6.03 -9.83 -11.10
C ASP A 85 -6.61 -10.49 -12.36
N GLU A 86 -7.78 -11.12 -12.24
CA GLU A 86 -8.46 -11.73 -13.38
C GLU A 86 -8.82 -10.72 -14.48
N GLU A 87 -9.18 -9.48 -14.11
CA GLU A 87 -9.49 -8.43 -15.08
C GLU A 87 -8.25 -7.95 -15.81
N ILE A 88 -7.14 -7.77 -15.11
CA ILE A 88 -5.85 -7.41 -15.71
C ILE A 88 -5.40 -8.51 -16.69
N ILE A 89 -5.44 -9.77 -16.28
CA ILE A 89 -5.10 -10.91 -17.16
C ILE A 89 -5.98 -10.92 -18.44
N ARG A 90 -7.29 -10.71 -18.27
CA ARG A 90 -8.21 -10.64 -19.42
C ARG A 90 -7.92 -9.47 -20.35
N ALA A 91 -7.59 -8.30 -19.78
CA ALA A 91 -7.22 -7.11 -20.54
C ALA A 91 -5.89 -7.30 -21.28
N SER A 92 -4.88 -7.85 -20.62
CA SER A 92 -3.58 -8.18 -21.20
C SER A 92 -3.71 -9.10 -22.42
N ARG A 93 -4.51 -10.18 -22.31
CA ARG A 93 -4.76 -11.12 -23.42
C ARG A 93 -5.46 -10.50 -24.63
N ARG A 94 -6.28 -9.45 -24.42
CA ARG A 94 -6.97 -8.75 -25.51
C ARG A 94 -6.08 -7.79 -26.28
N ARG A 95 -5.03 -7.28 -25.67
CA ARG A 95 -4.11 -6.30 -26.30
C ARG A 95 -3.22 -6.91 -27.36
N ASN A 96 -3.05 -8.22 -27.36
CA ASN A 96 -2.14 -8.92 -28.28
C ASN A 96 -0.67 -8.44 -28.22
N ASP A 97 -0.30 -7.76 -27.11
CA ASP A 97 1.04 -7.28 -26.87
C ASP A 97 1.94 -8.43 -26.37
N SER A 98 3.21 -8.40 -26.73
CA SER A 98 4.16 -9.45 -26.38
C SER A 98 4.60 -9.42 -24.91
N LEU A 99 4.28 -8.35 -24.19
CA LEU A 99 4.65 -8.19 -22.78
C LEU A 99 3.41 -8.17 -21.90
N PRO A 100 3.41 -8.94 -20.80
CA PRO A 100 2.34 -8.88 -19.81
C PRO A 100 2.36 -7.50 -19.13
N MET A 101 1.18 -7.01 -18.78
CA MET A 101 1.02 -5.86 -17.89
C MET A 101 0.69 -6.34 -16.50
N GLY A 102 1.27 -5.72 -15.50
CA GLY A 102 1.06 -6.08 -14.12
C GLY A 102 1.10 -4.88 -13.19
N THR A 103 0.72 -5.11 -11.95
CA THR A 103 0.79 -4.11 -10.90
C THR A 103 0.92 -4.77 -9.52
N THR A 104 1.61 -4.11 -8.61
CA THR A 104 1.46 -4.39 -7.19
C THR A 104 0.13 -3.83 -6.69
N VAL A 105 -0.23 -4.14 -5.48
CA VAL A 105 -1.29 -3.46 -4.73
C VAL A 105 -1.03 -3.59 -3.24
N VAL A 106 -1.22 -2.50 -2.51
CA VAL A 106 -1.41 -2.47 -1.07
C VAL A 106 -2.68 -1.70 -0.77
N ALA A 107 -3.61 -2.30 -0.04
CA ALA A 107 -4.90 -1.70 0.26
C ALA A 107 -5.24 -1.87 1.73
N ALA A 108 -5.86 -0.84 2.33
CA ALA A 108 -6.37 -0.85 3.68
C ALA A 108 -7.87 -0.58 3.69
N ARG A 109 -8.63 -1.38 4.42
CA ARG A 109 -10.04 -1.17 4.71
C ARG A 109 -10.24 -0.96 6.19
N VAL A 110 -10.94 0.11 6.56
CA VAL A 110 -11.29 0.43 7.95
C VAL A 110 -12.81 0.35 8.11
N GLN A 111 -13.27 -0.46 9.06
CA GLN A 111 -14.68 -0.60 9.42
C GLN A 111 -14.83 -0.50 10.93
N GLY A 112 -15.47 0.57 11.40
CA GLY A 112 -15.45 0.90 12.81
C GLY A 112 -14.02 1.13 13.30
N ASN A 113 -13.60 0.42 14.33
CA ASN A 113 -12.24 0.49 14.87
C ASN A 113 -11.32 -0.65 14.38
N ARG A 114 -11.72 -1.40 13.36
CA ARG A 114 -10.93 -2.51 12.81
C ARG A 114 -10.37 -2.12 11.45
N PHE A 115 -9.12 -2.46 11.21
CA PHE A 115 -8.53 -2.39 9.88
C PHE A 115 -8.17 -3.77 9.35
N GLU A 116 -8.26 -3.90 8.05
CA GLU A 116 -7.71 -4.99 7.24
C GLU A 116 -6.80 -4.38 6.20
N VAL A 117 -5.55 -4.85 6.14
CA VAL A 117 -4.59 -4.54 5.07
C VAL A 117 -4.42 -5.79 4.24
N ALA A 118 -4.52 -5.66 2.91
CA ALA A 118 -4.27 -6.73 1.97
C ALA A 118 -3.30 -6.25 0.89
N TRP A 119 -2.37 -7.12 0.45
CA TRP A 119 -1.35 -6.74 -0.53
C TRP A 119 -0.90 -7.88 -1.42
N VAL A 120 -0.39 -7.50 -2.59
CA VAL A 120 0.38 -8.32 -3.53
C VAL A 120 1.51 -7.44 -4.07
N GLY A 121 2.75 -7.90 -3.99
CA GLY A 121 3.93 -7.15 -4.42
C GLY A 121 4.75 -6.59 -3.26
N ASP A 122 5.48 -5.53 -3.52
CA ASP A 122 6.42 -4.88 -2.60
C ASP A 122 6.05 -3.44 -2.23
N SER A 123 4.90 -2.94 -2.69
CA SER A 123 4.25 -1.78 -2.07
C SER A 123 3.92 -2.08 -0.62
N ARG A 124 4.13 -1.11 0.27
CA ARG A 124 4.15 -1.37 1.71
C ARG A 124 3.02 -0.69 2.47
N ALA A 125 2.63 -1.34 3.57
CA ALA A 125 1.79 -0.79 4.63
C ALA A 125 2.56 -0.72 5.94
N TYR A 126 2.46 0.40 6.63
CA TYR A 126 3.04 0.62 7.95
C TYR A 126 1.97 1.06 8.96
N LEU A 127 2.16 0.67 10.21
CA LEU A 127 1.40 1.16 11.35
C LEU A 127 2.30 2.01 12.25
N TRP A 128 1.94 3.27 12.44
CA TRP A 128 2.49 4.12 13.49
C TRP A 128 1.62 4.00 14.75
N ARG A 129 2.23 3.66 15.86
CA ARG A 129 1.58 3.54 17.16
C ARG A 129 2.55 3.80 18.30
N ASP A 130 2.16 4.63 19.25
CA ASP A 130 2.91 4.86 20.50
C ASP A 130 4.39 5.21 20.27
N GLY A 131 4.68 6.07 19.29
CA GLY A 131 6.03 6.47 18.95
C GLY A 131 6.85 5.43 18.16
N LYS A 132 6.22 4.36 17.68
CA LYS A 132 6.87 3.28 16.93
C LYS A 132 6.23 3.07 15.57
N LEU A 133 7.07 2.87 14.57
CA LEU A 133 6.68 2.44 13.24
C LEU A 133 6.88 0.93 13.10
N ALA A 134 5.89 0.24 12.57
CA ALA A 134 5.97 -1.19 12.26
C ALA A 134 5.48 -1.42 10.83
N GLN A 135 6.28 -2.06 10.00
CA GLN A 135 5.84 -2.56 8.70
C GLN A 135 4.85 -3.70 8.92
N LEU A 136 3.65 -3.58 8.33
CA LEU A 136 2.59 -4.60 8.42
C LEU A 136 2.66 -5.60 7.26
N SER A 137 3.02 -5.12 6.07
CA SER A 137 3.20 -5.96 4.89
C SER A 137 4.57 -6.61 4.88
N GLN A 138 4.67 -7.79 4.30
CA GLN A 138 5.93 -8.44 3.98
C GLN A 138 6.05 -8.48 2.46
N ASP A 139 7.09 -7.86 1.92
CA ASP A 139 7.27 -7.70 0.48
C ASP A 139 7.30 -9.06 -0.24
N HIS A 140 6.57 -9.17 -1.33
CA HIS A 140 6.73 -10.29 -2.25
C HIS A 140 7.89 -9.97 -3.21
N SER A 141 9.12 -10.06 -2.70
CA SER A 141 10.34 -9.76 -3.43
C SER A 141 11.38 -10.86 -3.26
N TYR A 142 12.27 -10.97 -4.24
CA TYR A 142 13.35 -11.97 -4.22
C TYR A 142 14.23 -11.87 -2.98
N VAL A 143 14.59 -10.64 -2.58
CA VAL A 143 15.43 -10.43 -1.39
C VAL A 143 14.70 -10.79 -0.11
N GLN A 144 13.39 -10.59 -0.03
CA GLN A 144 12.59 -10.98 1.12
C GLN A 144 12.51 -12.50 1.27
N GLU A 145 12.44 -13.23 0.16
CA GLU A 145 12.51 -14.71 0.17
C GLU A 145 13.87 -15.19 0.68
N LEU A 146 14.97 -14.54 0.27
CA LEU A 146 16.31 -14.86 0.77
C LEU A 146 16.48 -14.57 2.27
N ILE A 147 15.86 -13.48 2.77
CA ILE A 147 15.81 -13.18 4.22
C ILE A 147 15.05 -14.29 4.96
N ALA A 148 13.88 -14.67 4.47
CA ALA A 148 13.05 -15.72 5.07
C ALA A 148 13.76 -17.09 5.14
N GLN A 149 14.61 -17.38 4.16
CA GLN A 149 15.46 -18.58 4.11
C GLN A 149 16.73 -18.46 4.99
N GLY A 150 16.98 -17.30 5.61
CA GLY A 150 18.20 -17.06 6.37
C GLY A 150 19.46 -16.86 5.53
N SER A 151 19.32 -16.68 4.21
CA SER A 151 20.44 -16.49 3.26
C SER A 151 20.97 -15.05 3.23
N LEU A 152 20.14 -14.08 3.61
CA LEU A 152 20.50 -12.66 3.72
C LEU A 152 20.00 -12.06 5.03
N THR A 153 20.75 -11.07 5.53
CA THR A 153 20.21 -10.14 6.55
C THR A 153 19.43 -9.00 5.88
N ALA A 154 18.57 -8.32 6.63
CA ALA A 154 17.84 -7.15 6.11
C ALA A 154 18.78 -6.04 5.60
N GLU A 155 19.95 -5.87 6.22
CA GLU A 155 20.98 -4.92 5.79
C GLU A 155 21.61 -5.32 4.43
N GLN A 156 21.93 -6.59 4.27
CA GLN A 156 22.47 -7.12 3.01
C GLN A 156 21.44 -7.04 1.87
N ALA A 157 20.16 -7.23 2.17
CA ALA A 157 19.08 -7.13 1.19
C ALA A 157 18.96 -5.73 0.58
N ARG A 158 19.15 -4.67 1.36
CA ARG A 158 19.11 -3.28 0.88
C ARG A 158 20.18 -2.97 -0.18
N ALA A 159 21.34 -3.61 -0.09
CA ALA A 159 22.45 -3.44 -1.04
C ALA A 159 22.46 -4.50 -2.14
N HIS A 160 21.48 -5.42 -2.18
CA HIS A 160 21.48 -6.52 -3.12
C HIS A 160 21.15 -6.05 -4.55
N PRO A 161 21.85 -6.54 -5.60
CA PRO A 161 21.60 -6.11 -6.99
C PRO A 161 20.19 -6.43 -7.50
N HIS A 162 19.51 -7.41 -6.91
CA HIS A 162 18.13 -7.80 -7.25
C HIS A 162 17.12 -7.36 -6.17
N ARG A 163 17.38 -6.26 -5.44
CA ARG A 163 16.49 -5.81 -4.38
C ARG A 163 15.08 -5.41 -4.89
N ASN A 164 15.00 -4.94 -6.14
CA ASN A 164 13.76 -4.49 -6.79
C ASN A 164 13.10 -5.60 -7.63
N VAL A 165 13.46 -6.88 -7.43
CA VAL A 165 12.83 -7.98 -8.14
C VAL A 165 11.60 -8.44 -7.38
N VAL A 166 10.43 -8.06 -7.89
CA VAL A 166 9.12 -8.48 -7.38
C VAL A 166 8.85 -9.93 -7.79
N THR A 167 8.41 -10.75 -6.84
CA THR A 167 8.12 -12.19 -7.09
C THR A 167 6.63 -12.46 -7.31
N GLN A 168 5.75 -11.52 -6.93
CA GLN A 168 4.31 -11.61 -7.16
C GLN A 168 3.71 -10.25 -7.53
N ALA A 169 2.92 -10.23 -8.60
CA ALA A 169 2.17 -9.06 -9.07
C ALA A 169 0.86 -9.48 -9.73
N LEU A 170 -0.16 -8.65 -9.64
CA LEU A 170 -1.43 -8.84 -10.34
C LEU A 170 -1.19 -8.79 -11.85
N GLY A 171 -1.88 -9.64 -12.60
CA GLY A 171 -1.78 -9.71 -14.06
C GLY A 171 -0.60 -10.52 -14.59
N VAL A 172 0.40 -10.84 -13.74
CA VAL A 172 1.66 -11.53 -14.12
C VAL A 172 1.81 -12.87 -13.40
N THR A 173 1.53 -12.90 -12.12
CA THR A 173 1.61 -14.15 -11.33
C THR A 173 0.53 -15.12 -11.76
N ASP A 174 0.86 -16.41 -11.88
CA ASP A 174 -0.15 -17.44 -12.14
C ASP A 174 -1.23 -17.37 -11.05
N PRO A 175 -2.52 -17.27 -11.41
CA PRO A 175 -3.61 -17.17 -10.44
C PRO A 175 -3.65 -18.30 -9.40
N ALA A 176 -3.16 -19.49 -9.75
CA ALA A 176 -3.05 -20.63 -8.83
C ALA A 176 -1.99 -20.42 -7.74
N HIS A 177 -1.02 -19.54 -7.97
CA HIS A 177 0.09 -19.24 -7.07
C HIS A 177 0.00 -17.82 -6.48
N LEU A 178 -0.98 -17.01 -6.91
CA LEU A 178 -1.17 -15.66 -6.40
C LEU A 178 -1.53 -15.68 -4.91
N ASN A 179 -0.66 -15.13 -4.08
CA ASN A 179 -0.88 -14.99 -2.65
C ASN A 179 -1.33 -13.56 -2.33
N VAL A 180 -2.61 -13.36 -2.07
CA VAL A 180 -3.12 -12.11 -1.49
C VAL A 180 -2.91 -12.22 0.02
N ALA A 181 -1.85 -11.58 0.51
CA ALA A 181 -1.51 -11.58 1.92
C ALA A 181 -2.40 -10.60 2.70
N ILE A 182 -2.67 -10.89 3.97
CA ILE A 182 -3.63 -10.15 4.79
C ILE A 182 -3.05 -9.92 6.19
N MET A 183 -3.26 -8.71 6.73
CA MET A 183 -3.05 -8.36 8.12
C MET A 183 -4.27 -7.64 8.66
N THR A 184 -4.71 -8.00 9.84
CA THR A 184 -5.86 -7.32 10.51
C THR A 184 -5.44 -6.79 11.86
N GLY A 185 -6.10 -5.72 12.30
CA GLY A 185 -5.84 -5.12 13.60
C GLY A 185 -6.92 -4.13 14.03
N GLU A 186 -6.64 -3.43 15.11
CA GLU A 186 -7.48 -2.34 15.59
C GLU A 186 -6.80 -1.00 15.31
N LEU A 187 -7.58 -0.04 14.83
CA LEU A 187 -7.18 1.35 14.65
C LEU A 187 -7.82 2.17 15.78
N ARG A 188 -6.98 2.80 16.57
CA ARG A 188 -7.39 3.59 17.75
C ARG A 188 -6.94 5.03 17.57
N PRO A 189 -7.54 6.01 18.28
CA PRO A 189 -7.06 7.38 18.27
C PRO A 189 -5.55 7.51 18.50
N GLY A 190 -4.90 8.32 17.69
CA GLY A 190 -3.45 8.50 17.68
C GLY A 190 -2.66 7.48 16.84
N MET A 191 -3.30 6.43 16.32
CA MET A 191 -2.66 5.50 15.37
C MET A 191 -2.78 6.02 13.93
N GLN A 192 -1.79 5.65 13.10
CA GLN A 192 -1.75 6.02 11.70
C GLN A 192 -1.35 4.81 10.84
N LEU A 193 -1.99 4.68 9.68
CA LEU A 193 -1.61 3.72 8.62
C LEU A 193 -1.00 4.49 7.46
N LEU A 194 0.21 4.12 7.05
CA LEU A 194 0.85 4.63 5.84
C LEU A 194 0.85 3.52 4.79
N LEU A 195 0.33 3.81 3.59
CA LEU A 195 0.43 2.97 2.41
C LEU A 195 1.32 3.67 1.39
N CYS A 196 2.23 2.97 0.75
CA CYS A 196 3.13 3.59 -0.23
C CYS A 196 3.65 2.60 -1.27
N SER A 197 4.03 3.12 -2.45
CA SER A 197 4.84 2.40 -3.43
C SER A 197 6.31 2.33 -2.99
N ASP A 198 7.09 1.51 -3.67
CA ASP A 198 8.51 1.30 -3.39
C ASP A 198 9.34 2.57 -3.61
N GLY A 199 8.95 3.46 -4.53
CA GLY A 199 9.65 4.74 -4.77
C GLY A 199 9.72 5.65 -3.54
N LEU A 200 8.83 5.49 -2.55
CA LEU A 200 9.00 6.14 -1.25
C LEU A 200 10.09 5.45 -0.42
N THR A 201 10.02 4.14 -0.28
CA THR A 201 10.84 3.36 0.68
C THR A 201 12.24 3.01 0.15
N GLU A 202 12.48 3.20 -1.14
CA GLU A 202 13.82 3.16 -1.71
C GLU A 202 14.67 4.38 -1.32
N GLU A 203 14.03 5.54 -1.17
CA GLU A 203 14.71 6.82 -0.91
C GLU A 203 14.60 7.25 0.56
N VAL A 204 13.54 6.85 1.28
CA VAL A 204 13.25 7.26 2.66
C VAL A 204 13.28 6.04 3.59
N ASP A 205 14.19 6.03 4.54
CA ASP A 205 14.31 4.95 5.52
C ASP A 205 13.20 4.98 6.59
N ASP A 206 13.00 3.85 7.27
CA ASP A 206 11.97 3.70 8.31
C ASP A 206 12.12 4.70 9.47
N ARG A 207 13.34 5.15 9.75
CA ARG A 207 13.60 6.16 10.79
C ARG A 207 13.05 7.52 10.38
N SER A 208 13.28 7.91 9.13
CA SER A 208 12.78 9.17 8.55
C SER A 208 11.26 9.14 8.41
N LEU A 209 10.69 8.01 7.99
CA LEU A 209 9.24 7.78 8.02
C LEU A 209 8.68 7.99 9.42
N ALA A 210 9.28 7.33 10.44
CA ALA A 210 8.87 7.43 11.83
C ALA A 210 8.94 8.87 12.37
N GLN A 211 10.00 9.62 12.03
CA GLN A 211 10.17 11.01 12.44
C GLN A 211 9.10 11.92 11.87
N THR A 212 8.73 11.74 10.61
CA THR A 212 7.66 12.53 9.97
C THR A 212 6.30 12.21 10.60
N LEU A 213 5.98 10.94 10.81
CA LEU A 213 4.70 10.53 11.40
C LEU A 213 4.56 10.91 12.89
N ALA A 214 5.68 11.18 13.58
CA ALA A 214 5.70 11.65 14.96
C ALA A 214 5.32 13.14 15.11
N GLN A 215 5.24 13.91 14.02
CA GLN A 215 4.92 15.34 14.06
C GLN A 215 3.43 15.54 14.35
N ALA A 216 3.09 15.82 15.59
CA ALA A 216 1.71 15.94 16.04
C ALA A 216 0.99 17.19 15.50
N ASP A 217 1.73 18.24 15.17
CA ASP A 217 1.19 19.52 14.70
C ASP A 217 0.93 19.55 13.18
N CYS A 218 1.39 18.54 12.45
CA CYS A 218 1.17 18.41 11.01
C CYS A 218 -0.10 17.62 10.71
N SER A 219 -0.87 18.07 9.73
CA SER A 219 -1.98 17.30 9.15
C SER A 219 -1.47 16.05 8.44
N ALA A 220 -2.36 15.09 8.15
CA ALA A 220 -2.01 13.90 7.37
C ALA A 220 -1.47 14.29 5.98
N GLN A 221 -2.01 15.36 5.36
CA GLN A 221 -1.53 15.83 4.07
C GLN A 221 -0.12 16.41 4.15
N GLU A 222 0.17 17.28 5.12
CA GLU A 222 1.52 17.85 5.30
C GLU A 222 2.57 16.78 5.58
N CYS A 223 2.21 15.72 6.32
CA CYS A 223 3.11 14.58 6.51
C CYS A 223 3.41 13.88 5.18
N VAL A 224 2.39 13.62 4.35
CA VAL A 224 2.58 12.99 3.02
C VAL A 224 3.40 13.88 2.10
N ASP A 225 3.13 15.18 2.05
CA ASP A 225 3.89 16.14 1.26
C ASP A 225 5.37 16.12 1.65
N THR A 226 5.65 16.08 2.96
CA THR A 226 7.01 15.99 3.50
C THR A 226 7.70 14.69 3.11
N LEU A 227 7.00 13.55 3.17
CA LEU A 227 7.55 12.24 2.80
C LEU A 227 7.89 12.16 1.31
N VAL A 228 6.99 12.63 0.44
CA VAL A 228 7.22 12.62 -1.00
C VAL A 228 8.35 13.60 -1.37
N ALA A 229 8.41 14.80 -0.74
CA ALA A 229 9.53 15.72 -0.94
C ALA A 229 10.86 15.09 -0.54
N ALA A 230 10.91 14.38 0.60
CA ALA A 230 12.11 13.67 1.03
C ALA A 230 12.54 12.57 0.04
N ALA A 231 11.60 11.85 -0.58
CA ALA A 231 11.91 10.86 -1.59
C ALA A 231 12.48 11.52 -2.86
N LEU A 232 11.93 12.66 -3.27
CA LEU A 232 12.47 13.42 -4.42
C LEU A 232 13.88 13.96 -4.11
N ASP A 233 14.12 14.47 -2.91
CA ASP A 233 15.45 14.93 -2.46
C ASP A 233 16.46 13.78 -2.36
N GLY A 234 16.00 12.55 -2.05
CA GLY A 234 16.80 11.33 -2.04
C GLY A 234 17.25 10.86 -3.42
N GLY A 235 16.57 11.31 -4.47
CA GLY A 235 16.89 10.98 -5.86
C GLY A 235 15.70 10.84 -6.76
N GLY A 236 14.50 10.54 -6.21
CA GLY A 236 13.25 10.41 -6.96
C GLY A 236 13.39 9.44 -8.14
N SER A 237 14.03 8.29 -7.89
CA SER A 237 14.43 7.34 -8.93
C SER A 237 13.23 6.66 -9.59
N ASP A 238 12.10 6.57 -8.91
CA ASP A 238 10.85 5.99 -9.41
C ASP A 238 9.64 6.90 -9.17
N ASN A 239 8.45 6.44 -9.59
CA ASN A 239 7.18 7.02 -9.20
C ASN A 239 7.03 6.90 -7.68
N VAL A 240 6.50 7.94 -7.04
CA VAL A 240 6.38 8.00 -5.57
C VAL A 240 4.93 8.24 -5.21
N THR A 241 4.30 7.28 -4.57
CA THR A 241 2.90 7.40 -4.14
C THR A 241 2.77 7.04 -2.66
N ALA A 242 2.08 7.88 -1.90
CA ALA A 242 1.82 7.66 -0.49
C ALA A 242 0.41 8.08 -0.09
N ILE A 243 -0.18 7.35 0.85
CA ILE A 243 -1.42 7.69 1.54
C ILE A 243 -1.19 7.50 3.04
N LEU A 244 -1.50 8.52 3.83
CA LEU A 244 -1.52 8.46 5.29
C LEU A 244 -2.94 8.54 5.79
N VAL A 245 -3.36 7.56 6.58
CA VAL A 245 -4.67 7.47 7.23
C VAL A 245 -4.48 7.59 8.72
N ARG A 246 -5.02 8.63 9.33
CA ARG A 246 -4.88 8.94 10.77
C ARG A 246 -6.20 8.78 11.47
N CYS A 247 -6.21 8.07 12.60
CA CYS A 247 -7.32 8.00 13.52
C CYS A 247 -7.23 9.14 14.55
N LEU A 248 -8.21 10.04 14.56
CA LEU A 248 -8.29 11.19 15.47
C LEU A 248 -9.03 10.85 16.76
#